data_a6c811b77fac6936e1ffd659e4337922
#
_entry.id   a6c811b77fac6936e1ffd659e4337922
#
_cell.length_a   1.000
_cell.length_b   1.000
_cell.length_c   1.000
_cell.angle_alpha   90.00
_cell.angle_beta   90.00
_cell.angle_gamma   90.00
#
_symmetry.space_group_name_H-M   'P 1'
#
loop_
_entity.id
_entity.type
_entity.pdbx_description
1 polymer ?
#
loop_
_entity_poly.entity_id
_entity_poly.type
_entity_poly.pdbx_seq_one_letter_code
_entity_poly.pdbx_strand_id
1 'polypeptide(L)'
;MSRYQSHSKGKTRSNSEALFPLFILLGCFAYSHKVLVLKIEHLIPVILVSTLGLMVLAVITRFIFLFRGRISIHSSKMSDIDRMTGLEFEKYVAHLLNKQGYRDIRLTEEFDYGVDIIATKDNIRWGIQVKRYSGLVKADAVRQVVTALKKYNCDRSMVITNSTYSRVSQEQAISNNCILIDRDILIKWTK
;
A
#
# COMPACT_ATOMS: atom_id res chain seq x y z
N MET A 1 3.97 83.39 -75.21
CA MET A 1 4.52 82.92 -73.96
C MET A 1 3.36 82.42 -73.08
N SER A 2 3.06 81.14 -73.08
CA SER A 2 1.97 80.55 -72.33
C SER A 2 2.54 79.58 -71.32
N ARG A 3 2.31 79.83 -70.06
CA ARG A 3 2.74 78.94 -68.95
C ARG A 3 1.68 77.82 -68.73
N TYR A 4 2.11 76.61 -68.90
CA TYR A 4 1.33 75.41 -68.59
C TYR A 4 1.45 75.10 -67.08
N GLN A 5 0.38 75.20 -66.34
CA GLN A 5 0.33 74.74 -64.96
C GLN A 5 -0.18 73.28 -64.90
N SER A 6 0.68 72.39 -64.46
CA SER A 6 0.38 71.02 -64.19
C SER A 6 -0.33 70.88 -62.82
N HIS A 7 -1.58 70.46 -62.83
CA HIS A 7 -2.33 70.09 -61.60
C HIS A 7 -2.01 68.63 -61.24
N SER A 8 -1.21 68.46 -60.21
CA SER A 8 -1.04 67.15 -59.52
C SER A 8 -2.27 66.86 -58.68
N LYS A 9 -3.11 65.88 -59.10
CA LYS A 9 -4.15 65.32 -58.30
C LYS A 9 -3.54 64.35 -57.26
N GLY A 10 -3.32 64.81 -56.02
CA GLY A 10 -3.03 63.95 -54.88
C GLY A 10 -4.20 63.02 -54.64
N LYS A 11 -3.99 61.72 -54.83
CA LYS A 11 -4.94 60.64 -54.52
C LYS A 11 -4.93 60.41 -52.99
N THR A 12 -5.88 61.01 -52.29
CA THR A 12 -6.10 60.73 -50.86
C THR A 12 -6.57 59.29 -50.77
N ARG A 13 -5.66 58.38 -50.39
CA ARG A 13 -5.99 57.01 -50.05
C ARG A 13 -6.84 57.03 -48.82
N SER A 14 -8.11 56.65 -48.97
CA SER A 14 -9.07 56.59 -47.86
C SER A 14 -8.55 55.71 -46.75
N ASN A 15 -8.52 56.20 -45.50
CA ASN A 15 -8.12 55.44 -44.30
C ASN A 15 -8.99 54.21 -44.07
N SER A 16 -10.11 54.08 -44.78
CA SER A 16 -11.00 52.91 -44.73
C SER A 16 -10.38 51.64 -45.33
N GLU A 17 -9.48 51.79 -46.35
CA GLU A 17 -8.81 50.61 -46.95
C GLU A 17 -7.74 50.00 -46.05
N ALA A 18 -7.17 50.79 -45.13
CA ALA A 18 -6.17 50.29 -44.17
C ALA A 18 -6.79 49.61 -42.96
N LEU A 19 -8.07 49.88 -42.64
CA LEU A 19 -8.78 49.32 -41.51
C LEU A 19 -9.37 47.92 -41.80
N PHE A 20 -9.64 47.61 -43.06
CA PHE A 20 -10.26 46.37 -43.47
C PHE A 20 -9.44 45.11 -43.10
N PRO A 21 -8.10 45.04 -43.34
CA PRO A 21 -7.30 43.90 -42.91
C PRO A 21 -7.22 43.76 -41.36
N LEU A 22 -7.29 44.89 -40.66
CA LEU A 22 -7.30 44.88 -39.19
C LEU A 22 -8.57 44.23 -38.63
N PHE A 23 -9.74 44.51 -39.23
CA PHE A 23 -11.00 43.88 -38.85
C PHE A 23 -11.03 42.36 -39.13
N ILE A 24 -10.41 41.92 -40.24
CA ILE A 24 -10.28 40.48 -40.55
C ILE A 24 -9.38 39.81 -39.53
N LEU A 25 -8.24 40.38 -39.15
CA LEU A 25 -7.32 39.85 -38.14
C LEU A 25 -8.00 39.75 -36.77
N LEU A 26 -8.73 40.79 -36.34
CA LEU A 26 -9.51 40.78 -35.08
C LEU A 26 -10.62 39.71 -35.11
N GLY A 27 -11.33 39.55 -36.25
CA GLY A 27 -12.35 38.52 -36.42
C GLY A 27 -11.76 37.10 -36.35
N CYS A 28 -10.64 36.85 -37.01
CA CYS A 28 -9.92 35.58 -36.93
C CYS A 28 -9.41 35.28 -35.54
N PHE A 29 -8.87 36.28 -34.83
CA PHE A 29 -8.44 36.13 -33.44
C PHE A 29 -9.60 35.82 -32.49
N ALA A 30 -10.71 36.57 -32.61
CA ALA A 30 -11.92 36.31 -31.81
C ALA A 30 -12.50 34.94 -32.08
N TYR A 31 -12.50 34.50 -33.36
CA TYR A 31 -12.98 33.14 -33.72
C TYR A 31 -12.07 32.04 -33.17
N SER A 32 -10.73 32.18 -33.31
CA SER A 32 -9.79 31.20 -32.76
C SER A 32 -9.85 31.11 -31.26
N HIS A 33 -10.02 32.23 -30.56
CA HIS A 33 -10.19 32.28 -29.13
C HIS A 33 -11.48 31.56 -28.69
N LYS A 34 -12.59 31.80 -29.39
CA LYS A 34 -13.88 31.16 -29.11
C LYS A 34 -13.81 29.65 -29.34
N VAL A 35 -13.17 29.17 -30.38
CA VAL A 35 -12.95 27.75 -30.67
C VAL A 35 -12.08 27.09 -29.58
N LEU A 36 -11.04 27.79 -29.13
CA LEU A 36 -10.14 27.31 -28.06
C LEU A 36 -10.91 27.17 -26.74
N VAL A 37 -11.69 28.17 -26.37
CA VAL A 37 -12.50 28.15 -25.13
C VAL A 37 -13.52 27.00 -25.15
N LEU A 38 -14.23 26.80 -26.26
CA LEU A 38 -15.19 25.69 -26.41
C LEU A 38 -14.50 24.32 -26.27
N LYS A 39 -13.29 24.15 -26.81
CA LYS A 39 -12.53 22.89 -26.63
C LYS A 39 -12.13 22.67 -25.18
N ILE A 40 -11.75 23.72 -24.46
CA ILE A 40 -11.36 23.64 -23.04
C ILE A 40 -12.59 23.29 -22.18
N GLU A 41 -13.76 23.88 -22.46
CA GLU A 41 -15.00 23.59 -21.74
C GLU A 41 -15.42 22.10 -21.83
N HIS A 42 -15.16 21.45 -22.97
CA HIS A 42 -15.42 20.01 -23.12
C HIS A 42 -14.35 19.13 -22.47
N LEU A 43 -13.10 19.60 -22.35
CA LEU A 43 -12.02 18.84 -21.71
C LEU A 43 -12.13 18.82 -20.19
N ILE A 44 -12.59 19.91 -19.57
CA ILE A 44 -12.72 20.01 -18.11
C ILE A 44 -13.60 18.89 -17.53
N PRO A 45 -14.83 18.64 -18.00
CA PRO A 45 -15.68 17.58 -17.46
C PRO A 45 -15.07 16.18 -17.69
N VAL A 46 -14.40 15.95 -18.80
CA VAL A 46 -13.72 14.66 -19.08
C VAL A 46 -12.57 14.43 -18.09
N ILE A 47 -11.78 15.45 -17.80
CA ILE A 47 -10.70 15.38 -16.81
C ILE A 47 -11.28 15.15 -15.41
N LEU A 48 -12.35 15.86 -15.03
CA LEU A 48 -13.01 15.70 -13.73
C LEU A 48 -13.58 14.30 -13.54
N VAL A 49 -14.26 13.76 -14.56
CA VAL A 49 -14.84 12.40 -14.50
C VAL A 49 -13.73 11.36 -14.42
N SER A 50 -12.64 11.52 -15.20
CA SER A 50 -11.53 10.57 -15.17
C SER A 50 -10.76 10.59 -13.85
N THR A 51 -10.53 11.77 -13.26
CA THR A 51 -9.86 11.89 -11.95
C THR A 51 -10.73 11.33 -10.83
N LEU A 52 -12.04 11.58 -10.87
CA LEU A 52 -12.99 10.99 -9.91
C LEU A 52 -13.01 9.47 -10.03
N GLY A 53 -13.02 8.93 -11.25
CA GLY A 53 -12.97 7.48 -11.52
C GLY A 53 -11.69 6.84 -10.96
N LEU A 54 -10.54 7.47 -11.16
CA LEU A 54 -9.26 7.01 -10.60
C LEU A 54 -9.26 7.06 -9.07
N MET A 55 -9.84 8.09 -8.48
CA MET A 55 -9.95 8.23 -7.03
C MET A 55 -10.83 7.12 -6.42
N VAL A 56 -11.99 6.86 -7.03
CA VAL A 56 -12.90 5.77 -6.64
C VAL A 56 -12.20 4.41 -6.76
N LEU A 57 -11.50 4.17 -7.88
CA LEU A 57 -10.74 2.94 -8.07
C LEU A 57 -9.64 2.78 -7.01
N ALA A 58 -8.93 3.85 -6.65
CA ALA A 58 -7.93 3.83 -5.60
C ALA A 58 -8.53 3.53 -4.22
N VAL A 59 -9.71 4.07 -3.91
CA VAL A 59 -10.44 3.78 -2.67
C VAL A 59 -10.90 2.32 -2.65
N ILE A 60 -11.45 1.81 -3.76
CA ILE A 60 -11.89 0.41 -3.88
C ILE A 60 -10.71 -0.55 -3.74
N THR A 61 -9.59 -0.28 -4.40
CA THR A 61 -8.38 -1.13 -4.29
C THR A 61 -7.82 -1.12 -2.87
N ARG A 62 -7.80 0.05 -2.21
CA ARG A 62 -7.39 0.16 -0.80
C ARG A 62 -8.35 -0.57 0.13
N PHE A 63 -9.66 -0.47 -0.13
CA PHE A 63 -10.68 -1.20 0.62
C PHE A 63 -10.56 -2.71 0.43
N ILE A 64 -10.37 -3.19 -0.80
CA ILE A 64 -10.12 -4.61 -1.10
C ILE A 64 -8.83 -5.08 -0.41
N PHE A 65 -7.78 -4.27 -0.41
CA PHE A 65 -6.52 -4.59 0.26
C PHE A 65 -6.69 -4.69 1.78
N LEU A 66 -7.44 -3.76 2.38
CA LEU A 66 -7.78 -3.79 3.82
C LEU A 66 -8.72 -4.95 4.17
N PHE A 67 -9.66 -5.31 3.28
CA PHE A 67 -10.57 -6.43 3.49
C PHE A 67 -9.94 -7.79 3.19
N ARG A 68 -9.01 -7.90 2.25
CA ARG A 68 -8.20 -9.12 2.06
C ARG A 68 -7.34 -9.45 3.28
N GLY A 69 -7.03 -8.46 4.13
CA GLY A 69 -6.41 -8.67 5.44
C GLY A 69 -7.36 -9.21 6.51
N ARG A 70 -8.68 -9.13 6.31
CA ARG A 70 -9.66 -9.87 7.13
C ARG A 70 -9.83 -11.27 6.53
N ILE A 71 -8.84 -12.12 6.77
CA ILE A 71 -9.05 -13.56 6.64
C ILE A 71 -10.29 -13.86 7.46
N SER A 72 -11.30 -14.44 6.83
CA SER A 72 -12.49 -14.97 7.52
C SER A 72 -12.02 -16.09 8.43
N ILE A 73 -11.70 -15.71 9.69
CA ILE A 73 -11.18 -16.61 10.72
C ILE A 73 -12.37 -17.28 11.37
N HIS A 74 -13.17 -17.95 10.56
CA HIS A 74 -14.16 -18.88 11.03
C HIS A 74 -13.47 -20.24 11.13
N SER A 75 -13.15 -20.69 12.36
CA SER A 75 -12.73 -22.05 12.69
C SER A 75 -11.96 -22.76 11.57
N SER A 76 -10.76 -22.25 11.24
CA SER A 76 -9.92 -22.85 10.20
C SER A 76 -9.53 -24.26 10.65
N LYS A 77 -9.94 -25.28 9.88
CA LYS A 77 -9.41 -26.63 10.06
C LYS A 77 -7.90 -26.59 9.88
N MET A 78 -7.15 -27.47 10.55
CA MET A 78 -5.68 -27.50 10.42
C MET A 78 -5.22 -27.64 8.98
N SER A 79 -6.00 -28.31 8.12
CA SER A 79 -5.74 -28.40 6.67
C SER A 79 -5.69 -27.03 5.98
N ASP A 80 -6.44 -26.05 6.47
CA ASP A 80 -6.46 -24.70 5.89
C ASP A 80 -5.23 -23.93 6.32
N ILE A 81 -4.78 -24.12 7.58
CA ILE A 81 -3.53 -23.54 8.10
C ILE A 81 -2.32 -24.05 7.32
N ASP A 82 -2.31 -25.35 6.99
CA ASP A 82 -1.22 -25.98 6.24
C ASP A 82 -1.14 -25.49 4.77
N ARG A 83 -2.19 -24.86 4.24
CA ARG A 83 -2.24 -24.27 2.90
C ARG A 83 -1.90 -22.79 2.87
N MET A 84 -1.84 -22.12 4.02
CA MET A 84 -1.52 -20.69 4.11
C MET A 84 -0.10 -20.43 3.58
N THR A 85 0.10 -19.27 3.00
CA THR A 85 1.43 -18.70 2.79
C THR A 85 2.06 -18.30 4.12
N GLY A 86 3.36 -18.01 4.18
CA GLY A 86 4.02 -17.52 5.40
C GLY A 86 3.31 -16.30 5.99
N LEU A 87 3.08 -15.28 5.18
CA LEU A 87 2.43 -14.03 5.59
C LEU A 87 0.97 -14.23 6.05
N GLU A 88 0.22 -15.12 5.41
CA GLU A 88 -1.14 -15.46 5.85
C GLU A 88 -1.11 -16.14 7.21
N PHE A 89 -0.15 -17.02 7.45
CA PHE A 89 0.01 -17.70 8.73
C PHE A 89 0.45 -16.74 9.85
N GLU A 90 1.33 -15.78 9.58
CA GLU A 90 1.70 -14.72 10.53
C GLU A 90 0.47 -13.88 10.94
N LYS A 91 -0.34 -13.44 9.99
CA LYS A 91 -1.59 -12.72 10.25
C LYS A 91 -2.59 -13.57 11.05
N TYR A 92 -2.67 -14.84 10.74
CA TYR A 92 -3.51 -15.78 11.46
C TYR A 92 -3.04 -15.96 12.91
N VAL A 93 -1.74 -16.13 13.13
CA VAL A 93 -1.14 -16.21 14.46
C VAL A 93 -1.37 -14.93 15.26
N ALA A 94 -1.22 -13.76 14.64
CA ALA A 94 -1.50 -12.47 15.28
C ALA A 94 -2.96 -12.40 15.81
N HIS A 95 -3.92 -12.92 15.03
CA HIS A 95 -5.30 -13.02 15.51
C HIS A 95 -5.45 -14.00 16.67
N LEU A 96 -4.82 -15.18 16.63
CA LEU A 96 -4.86 -16.14 17.73
C LEU A 96 -4.25 -15.55 19.01
N LEU A 97 -3.14 -14.83 18.90
CA LEU A 97 -2.52 -14.13 20.02
C LEU A 97 -3.50 -13.14 20.67
N ASN A 98 -4.27 -12.40 19.87
CA ASN A 98 -5.30 -11.52 20.39
C ASN A 98 -6.36 -12.29 21.21
N LYS A 99 -6.82 -13.45 20.70
CA LYS A 99 -7.73 -14.33 21.45
C LYS A 99 -7.12 -14.88 22.74
N GLN A 100 -5.80 -15.08 22.77
CA GLN A 100 -5.06 -15.53 23.96
C GLN A 100 -4.75 -14.37 24.94
N GLY A 101 -5.29 -13.17 24.71
CA GLY A 101 -5.15 -12.01 25.59
C GLY A 101 -3.88 -11.19 25.39
N TYR A 102 -3.13 -11.41 24.30
CA TYR A 102 -2.05 -10.51 23.91
C TYR A 102 -2.61 -9.21 23.31
N ARG A 103 -1.93 -8.11 23.57
CA ARG A 103 -2.28 -6.75 23.11
C ARG A 103 -1.11 -6.12 22.36
N ASP A 104 -1.32 -4.93 21.78
CA ASP A 104 -0.30 -4.16 21.03
C ASP A 104 0.41 -4.99 19.97
N ILE A 105 -0.35 -5.87 19.31
CA ILE A 105 0.17 -6.83 18.35
C ILE A 105 0.55 -6.08 17.07
N ARG A 106 1.82 -6.23 16.65
CA ARG A 106 2.39 -5.62 15.44
C ARG A 106 3.16 -6.68 14.66
N LEU A 107 2.87 -6.79 13.38
CA LEU A 107 3.74 -7.52 12.46
C LEU A 107 4.95 -6.63 12.15
N THR A 108 6.12 -7.24 12.05
CA THR A 108 7.34 -6.57 11.62
C THR A 108 7.39 -6.45 10.09
N GLU A 109 8.38 -5.78 9.56
CA GLU A 109 8.56 -5.65 8.11
C GLU A 109 9.15 -6.94 7.51
N GLU A 110 9.04 -7.10 6.20
CA GLU A 110 9.41 -8.29 5.42
C GLU A 110 10.88 -8.73 5.58
N PHE A 111 11.77 -7.82 6.01
CA PHE A 111 13.18 -8.09 6.28
C PHE A 111 13.49 -7.98 7.78
N ASP A 112 12.85 -8.82 8.58
CA ASP A 112 13.12 -8.85 10.00
C ASP A 112 14.38 -9.68 10.35
N TYR A 113 14.82 -9.50 11.58
CA TYR A 113 15.97 -10.23 12.13
C TYR A 113 15.53 -11.47 12.92
N GLY A 114 14.38 -12.07 12.57
CA GLY A 114 13.84 -13.24 13.23
C GLY A 114 12.79 -12.96 14.30
N VAL A 115 12.11 -11.81 14.21
CA VAL A 115 10.89 -11.49 14.97
C VAL A 115 9.82 -11.07 13.98
N ASP A 116 8.82 -11.91 13.75
CA ASP A 116 7.73 -11.66 12.82
C ASP A 116 6.59 -10.88 13.47
N ILE A 117 6.38 -11.08 14.78
CA ILE A 117 5.32 -10.42 15.55
C ILE A 117 5.89 -9.90 16.89
N ILE A 118 5.51 -8.67 17.23
CA ILE A 118 5.71 -8.10 18.56
C ILE A 118 4.35 -7.99 19.23
N ALA A 119 4.24 -8.41 20.49
CA ALA A 119 3.00 -8.34 21.26
C ALA A 119 3.29 -8.12 22.75
N THR A 120 2.30 -7.64 23.51
CA THR A 120 2.40 -7.42 24.96
C THR A 120 1.37 -8.27 25.68
N LYS A 121 1.79 -8.96 26.73
CA LYS A 121 0.90 -9.66 27.67
C LYS A 121 1.49 -9.61 29.07
N ASP A 122 0.66 -9.30 30.06
CA ASP A 122 1.05 -9.21 31.48
C ASP A 122 2.25 -8.26 31.71
N ASN A 123 2.27 -7.12 31.02
CA ASN A 123 3.36 -6.12 30.97
C ASN A 123 4.70 -6.65 30.43
N ILE A 124 4.70 -7.83 29.84
CA ILE A 124 5.87 -8.43 29.17
C ILE A 124 5.74 -8.22 27.68
N ARG A 125 6.81 -7.71 27.08
CA ARG A 125 6.91 -7.53 25.62
C ARG A 125 7.53 -8.76 24.98
N TRP A 126 6.81 -9.38 24.08
CA TRP A 126 7.18 -10.63 23.42
C TRP A 126 7.70 -10.38 22.00
N GLY A 127 8.85 -10.97 21.68
CA GLY A 127 9.31 -11.15 20.31
C GLY A 127 8.95 -12.57 19.84
N ILE A 128 8.20 -12.66 18.77
CA ILE A 128 7.58 -13.92 18.32
C ILE A 128 8.04 -14.21 16.89
N GLN A 129 8.66 -15.37 16.69
CA GLN A 129 8.96 -15.93 15.37
C GLN A 129 7.86 -16.90 14.97
N VAL A 130 7.39 -16.79 13.73
CA VAL A 130 6.33 -17.63 13.15
C VAL A 130 6.91 -18.46 12.03
N LYS A 131 6.78 -19.78 12.10
CA LYS A 131 7.30 -20.69 11.06
C LYS A 131 6.18 -21.58 10.52
N ARG A 132 5.64 -21.21 9.33
CA ARG A 132 4.80 -22.13 8.57
C ARG A 132 5.71 -23.13 7.84
N TYR A 133 5.71 -24.36 8.29
CA TYR A 133 6.63 -25.37 7.78
C TYR A 133 5.96 -26.77 7.70
N SER A 134 6.35 -27.57 6.73
CA SER A 134 5.84 -28.94 6.56
C SER A 134 6.69 -30.02 7.24
N GLY A 135 7.87 -29.66 7.75
CA GLY A 135 8.79 -30.55 8.44
C GLY A 135 9.10 -30.06 9.87
N LEU A 136 10.12 -30.63 10.50
CA LEU A 136 10.57 -30.27 11.84
C LEU A 136 11.22 -28.87 11.83
N VAL A 137 10.74 -27.96 12.67
CA VAL A 137 11.38 -26.66 12.88
C VAL A 137 12.69 -26.85 13.63
N LYS A 138 13.78 -26.35 13.04
CA LYS A 138 15.13 -26.50 13.56
C LYS A 138 15.49 -25.37 14.53
N ALA A 139 16.60 -25.52 15.24
CA ALA A 139 17.07 -24.61 16.28
C ALA A 139 17.41 -23.18 15.79
N ASP A 140 17.57 -22.98 14.50
CA ASP A 140 17.79 -21.65 13.92
C ASP A 140 16.63 -20.70 14.20
N ALA A 141 15.37 -21.15 14.20
CA ALA A 141 14.22 -20.34 14.53
C ALA A 141 14.31 -19.80 15.97
N VAL A 142 14.72 -20.64 16.92
CA VAL A 142 14.92 -20.22 18.32
C VAL A 142 16.08 -19.23 18.44
N ARG A 143 17.21 -19.53 17.80
CA ARG A 143 18.38 -18.63 17.83
C ARG A 143 18.07 -17.26 17.24
N GLN A 144 17.35 -17.21 16.10
CA GLN A 144 16.97 -15.96 15.45
C GLN A 144 16.14 -15.07 16.40
N VAL A 145 15.03 -15.58 16.94
CA VAL A 145 14.16 -14.77 17.80
C VAL A 145 14.87 -14.34 19.09
N VAL A 146 15.68 -15.22 19.71
CA VAL A 146 16.42 -14.89 20.95
C VAL A 146 17.46 -13.79 20.72
N THR A 147 18.23 -13.87 19.64
CA THR A 147 19.24 -12.85 19.34
C THR A 147 18.63 -11.51 18.94
N ALA A 148 17.42 -11.52 18.39
CA ALA A 148 16.73 -10.31 17.96
C ALA A 148 15.99 -9.56 19.08
N LEU A 149 15.77 -10.16 20.25
CA LEU A 149 15.02 -9.56 21.35
C LEU A 149 15.49 -8.16 21.70
N LYS A 150 16.82 -7.97 21.84
CA LYS A 150 17.39 -6.66 22.19
C LYS A 150 17.12 -5.60 21.15
N LYS A 151 17.15 -5.96 19.87
CA LYS A 151 16.88 -5.03 18.76
C LYS A 151 15.46 -4.49 18.80
N TYR A 152 14.49 -5.33 19.19
CA TYR A 152 13.07 -4.98 19.22
C TYR A 152 12.59 -4.56 20.62
N ASN A 153 13.50 -4.43 21.60
CA ASN A 153 13.18 -4.14 23.01
C ASN A 153 12.14 -5.13 23.57
N CYS A 154 12.31 -6.43 23.28
CA CYS A 154 11.45 -7.49 23.78
C CYS A 154 12.08 -8.17 24.98
N ASP A 155 11.24 -8.57 25.96
CA ASP A 155 11.67 -9.19 27.21
C ASP A 155 11.75 -10.71 27.09
N ARG A 156 10.89 -11.31 26.26
CA ARG A 156 10.76 -12.76 26.08
C ARG A 156 10.57 -13.14 24.62
N SER A 157 10.99 -14.37 24.32
CA SER A 157 10.88 -14.95 23.00
C SER A 157 9.87 -16.08 22.94
N MET A 158 9.26 -16.23 21.77
CA MET A 158 8.36 -17.33 21.45
C MET A 158 8.57 -17.74 19.99
N VAL A 159 8.46 -19.04 19.71
CA VAL A 159 8.36 -19.54 18.34
C VAL A 159 7.03 -20.27 18.19
N ILE A 160 6.30 -19.98 17.11
CA ILE A 160 4.99 -20.57 16.80
C ILE A 160 5.07 -21.27 15.45
N THR A 161 4.58 -22.51 15.37
CA THR A 161 4.56 -23.25 14.11
C THR A 161 3.29 -24.09 13.93
N ASN A 162 2.91 -24.33 12.67
CA ASN A 162 1.90 -25.34 12.30
C ASN A 162 2.44 -26.77 12.29
N SER A 163 3.69 -26.98 12.67
CA SER A 163 4.40 -28.25 12.67
C SER A 163 4.91 -28.62 14.08
N THR A 164 5.99 -29.38 14.12
CA THR A 164 6.65 -29.81 15.37
C THR A 164 8.11 -29.36 15.40
N TYR A 165 8.73 -29.43 16.56
CA TYR A 165 10.12 -28.99 16.76
C TYR A 165 11.09 -30.16 16.81
N SER A 166 12.30 -29.96 16.27
CA SER A 166 13.40 -30.90 16.47
C SER A 166 13.82 -30.90 17.95
N ARG A 167 14.43 -32.02 18.40
CA ARG A 167 15.00 -32.15 19.76
C ARG A 167 15.97 -30.99 20.08
N VAL A 168 16.84 -30.64 19.15
CA VAL A 168 17.80 -29.53 19.33
C VAL A 168 17.08 -28.19 19.48
N SER A 169 15.95 -27.95 18.80
CA SER A 169 15.13 -26.74 19.01
C SER A 169 14.56 -26.68 20.42
N GLN A 170 14.07 -27.79 20.93
CA GLN A 170 13.51 -27.88 22.28
C GLN A 170 14.60 -27.62 23.35
N GLU A 171 15.77 -28.23 23.20
CA GLU A 171 16.91 -28.01 24.08
C GLU A 171 17.36 -26.52 24.07
N GLN A 172 17.45 -25.92 22.88
CA GLN A 172 17.78 -24.49 22.74
C GLN A 172 16.70 -23.57 23.34
N ALA A 173 15.44 -23.91 23.20
CA ALA A 173 14.35 -23.13 23.77
C ALA A 173 14.39 -23.15 25.30
N ILE A 174 14.61 -24.30 25.91
CA ILE A 174 14.76 -24.44 27.37
C ILE A 174 15.93 -23.57 27.87
N SER A 175 17.09 -23.69 27.22
CA SER A 175 18.31 -22.97 27.62
C SER A 175 18.18 -21.44 27.51
N ASN A 176 17.28 -20.95 26.68
CA ASN A 176 17.06 -19.53 26.41
C ASN A 176 15.72 -18.98 26.93
N ASN A 177 14.97 -19.75 27.73
CA ASN A 177 13.62 -19.39 28.19
C ASN A 177 12.69 -18.96 27.05
N CYS A 178 12.81 -19.59 25.87
CA CYS A 178 11.98 -19.36 24.70
C CYS A 178 10.76 -20.30 24.75
N ILE A 179 9.57 -19.75 24.58
CA ILE A 179 8.33 -20.55 24.53
C ILE A 179 8.14 -21.14 23.13
N LEU A 180 7.82 -22.42 23.07
CA LEU A 180 7.48 -23.11 21.84
C LEU A 180 5.99 -23.43 21.79
N ILE A 181 5.33 -22.99 20.72
CA ILE A 181 3.94 -23.32 20.42
C ILE A 181 3.95 -24.17 19.15
N ASP A 182 3.75 -25.46 19.34
CA ASP A 182 3.68 -26.43 18.26
C ASP A 182 2.24 -26.56 17.70
N ARG A 183 2.07 -27.48 16.75
CA ARG A 183 0.79 -27.78 16.12
C ARG A 183 -0.29 -28.14 17.15
N ASP A 184 0.04 -28.93 18.17
CA ASP A 184 -0.94 -29.43 19.15
C ASP A 184 -1.44 -28.32 20.07
N ILE A 185 -0.55 -27.41 20.47
CA ILE A 185 -0.92 -26.22 21.25
C ILE A 185 -1.69 -25.25 20.36
N LEU A 186 -1.26 -25.04 19.12
CA LEU A 186 -1.93 -24.17 18.16
C LEU A 186 -3.38 -24.60 17.91
N ILE A 187 -3.65 -25.90 17.77
CA ILE A 187 -5.01 -26.45 17.64
C ILE A 187 -5.88 -26.08 18.84
N LYS A 188 -5.34 -26.09 20.06
CA LYS A 188 -6.08 -25.67 21.25
C LYS A 188 -6.47 -24.20 21.22
N TRP A 189 -5.64 -23.35 20.62
CA TRP A 189 -5.91 -21.92 20.47
C TRP A 189 -6.98 -21.60 19.42
N THR A 190 -7.28 -22.55 18.52
CA THR A 190 -8.32 -22.36 17.47
C THR A 190 -9.72 -22.66 17.99
N LYS A 191 -9.86 -23.33 19.14
CA LYS A 191 -11.13 -23.66 19.78
C LYS A 191 -11.63 -22.50 20.64
#